data_041059fc64628715cf5bc2a3ff00cfd4
#
_entry.id   041059fc64628715cf5bc2a3ff00cfd4
#
_cell.length_a   1.000
_cell.length_b   1.000
_cell.length_c   1.000
_cell.angle_alpha   90.00
_cell.angle_beta   90.00
_cell.angle_gamma   90.00
#
_symmetry.space_group_name_H-M   'P 1'
#
loop_
_entity.id
_entity.type
_entity.pdbx_description
1 polymer ?
#
loop_
_entity_poly.entity_id
_entity_poly.type
_entity_poly.pdbx_seq_one_letter_code
_entity_poly.pdbx_strand_id
1 'polypeptide(L)'
;MTENPNNGERRNALKTMFKAVGGLFVGGATWGSFVEQAKAQELILRPPGAIDEKDFLKACTKCGECVQICPYDTLKLASIDDEALMGTPYFNAREIPCYMCPDIVCATVCAPKALDITKLYKNTEENDLSLDVNKSKMGVAIIDQENCLAFWGIQCDACYRACPLMDKAIYLEYEKNERTGKHAFLKPIVDSDFCTGCGLCERACVTKDAAIIVLPREIALGAVGDHYIKGWDKEDESRLENAHAEITKTEISKET
;
A
#
# COMPACT_ATOMS: atom_id res chain seq x y z
N MET A 1 35.46 -46.59 45.94
CA MET A 1 34.42 -45.94 45.09
C MET A 1 35.08 -44.82 44.32
N THR A 2 35.50 -45.08 43.10
CA THR A 2 36.17 -44.11 42.23
C THR A 2 35.12 -43.31 41.46
N GLU A 3 34.91 -42.07 41.84
CA GLU A 3 34.09 -41.14 41.06
C GLU A 3 34.75 -40.91 39.69
N ASN A 4 33.98 -41.17 38.64
CA ASN A 4 34.41 -41.01 37.26
C ASN A 4 34.45 -39.51 36.91
N PRO A 5 35.61 -38.88 36.67
CA PRO A 5 35.77 -37.44 36.47
C PRO A 5 35.08 -36.94 35.19
N ASN A 6 34.64 -37.83 34.32
CA ASN A 6 34.07 -37.50 33.00
C ASN A 6 32.57 -37.08 33.03
N ASN A 7 31.90 -37.17 34.18
CA ASN A 7 30.47 -36.89 34.30
C ASN A 7 30.17 -35.36 34.46
N GLY A 8 31.12 -34.60 34.98
CA GLY A 8 31.00 -33.15 35.15
C GLY A 8 31.16 -32.38 33.84
N GLU A 9 32.10 -32.81 33.01
CA GLU A 9 32.36 -32.16 31.69
C GLU A 9 31.21 -32.41 30.70
N ARG A 10 30.67 -33.63 30.66
CA ARG A 10 29.50 -33.99 29.82
C ARG A 10 28.28 -33.18 30.21
N ARG A 11 28.02 -32.97 31.50
CA ARG A 11 26.88 -32.19 32.01
C ARG A 11 27.03 -30.70 31.70
N ASN A 12 28.25 -30.17 31.74
CA ASN A 12 28.51 -28.79 31.37
C ASN A 12 28.43 -28.55 29.85
N ALA A 13 28.92 -29.48 29.04
CA ALA A 13 28.77 -29.46 27.59
C ALA A 13 27.29 -29.50 27.16
N LEU A 14 26.47 -30.37 27.77
CA LEU A 14 25.02 -30.41 27.54
C LEU A 14 24.32 -29.09 27.91
N LYS A 15 24.65 -28.49 29.05
CA LYS A 15 24.10 -27.20 29.49
C LYS A 15 24.48 -26.06 28.52
N THR A 16 25.70 -26.07 28.00
CA THR A 16 26.18 -25.07 27.03
C THR A 16 25.47 -25.25 25.69
N MET A 17 25.29 -26.49 25.22
CA MET A 17 24.50 -26.79 24.02
C MET A 17 23.03 -26.36 24.17
N PHE A 18 22.39 -26.64 25.30
CA PHE A 18 21.00 -26.18 25.56
C PHE A 18 20.86 -24.68 25.58
N LYS A 19 21.84 -23.95 26.15
CA LYS A 19 21.85 -22.50 26.14
C LYS A 19 22.07 -21.94 24.73
N ALA A 20 22.96 -22.54 23.94
CA ALA A 20 23.21 -22.13 22.56
C ALA A 20 21.99 -22.37 21.66
N VAL A 21 21.35 -23.55 21.75
CA VAL A 21 20.14 -23.87 20.98
C VAL A 21 18.96 -22.99 21.42
N GLY A 22 18.79 -22.74 22.71
CA GLY A 22 17.76 -21.82 23.22
C GLY A 22 17.97 -20.39 22.73
N GLY A 23 19.23 -19.91 22.73
CA GLY A 23 19.56 -18.58 22.20
C GLY A 23 19.29 -18.43 20.70
N LEU A 24 19.60 -19.47 19.92
CA LEU A 24 19.29 -19.50 18.48
C LEU A 24 17.78 -19.53 18.19
N PHE A 25 17.01 -20.26 19.01
CA PHE A 25 15.55 -20.32 18.87
C PHE A 25 14.89 -18.97 19.18
N VAL A 26 15.28 -18.33 20.27
CA VAL A 26 14.77 -17.00 20.64
C VAL A 26 15.20 -15.94 19.63
N GLY A 27 16.47 -15.96 19.21
CA GLY A 27 16.98 -15.05 18.18
C GLY A 27 16.30 -15.23 16.82
N GLY A 28 16.05 -16.48 16.42
CA GLY A 28 15.33 -16.79 15.18
C GLY A 28 13.86 -16.38 15.20
N ALA A 29 13.18 -16.58 16.33
CA ALA A 29 11.79 -16.18 16.50
C ALA A 29 11.61 -14.65 16.49
N THR A 30 12.52 -13.92 17.17
CA THR A 30 12.50 -12.43 17.16
C THR A 30 12.85 -11.87 15.79
N TRP A 31 13.80 -12.46 15.08
CA TRP A 31 14.13 -12.08 13.72
C TRP A 31 12.99 -12.36 12.75
N GLY A 32 12.34 -13.53 12.86
CA GLY A 32 11.18 -13.90 12.03
C GLY A 32 10.03 -12.92 12.20
N SER A 33 9.66 -12.58 13.44
CA SER A 33 8.60 -11.59 13.71
C SER A 33 8.95 -10.19 13.19
N PHE A 34 10.21 -9.78 13.27
CA PHE A 34 10.66 -8.49 12.73
C PHE A 34 10.56 -8.43 11.20
N VAL A 35 10.94 -9.52 10.51
CA VAL A 35 10.85 -9.62 9.03
C VAL A 35 9.39 -9.65 8.57
N GLU A 36 8.51 -10.34 9.31
CA GLU A 36 7.09 -10.42 9.00
C GLU A 36 6.41 -9.06 9.19
N GLN A 37 6.74 -8.34 10.26
CA GLN A 37 6.24 -7.00 10.53
C GLN A 37 6.74 -5.96 9.49
N ALA A 38 7.97 -6.12 9.00
CA ALA A 38 8.51 -5.27 7.94
C ALA A 38 7.78 -5.48 6.58
N LYS A 39 7.31 -6.69 6.29
CA LYS A 39 6.52 -6.98 5.08
C LYS A 39 5.09 -6.46 5.16
N ALA A 40 4.48 -6.49 6.35
CA ALA A 40 3.11 -6.02 6.57
C ALA A 40 2.95 -4.50 6.37
N GLN A 41 4.01 -3.72 6.48
CA GLN A 41 3.99 -2.26 6.26
C GLN A 41 3.64 -1.85 4.81
N GLU A 42 3.76 -2.74 3.86
CA GLU A 42 3.55 -2.44 2.45
C GLU A 42 2.08 -2.18 2.08
N LEU A 43 1.12 -2.67 2.88
CA LEU A 43 -0.33 -2.56 2.57
C LEU A 43 -1.05 -1.43 3.32
N ILE A 44 -0.34 -0.58 4.01
CA ILE A 44 -0.91 0.44 4.89
C ILE A 44 -1.32 1.69 4.12
N LEU A 45 -2.55 2.13 4.33
CA LEU A 45 -3.05 3.38 3.78
C LEU A 45 -2.77 4.54 4.74
N ARG A 46 -2.09 5.57 4.22
CA ARG A 46 -1.74 6.78 4.95
C ARG A 46 -2.76 7.89 4.70
N PRO A 47 -2.89 8.86 5.63
CA PRO A 47 -3.74 10.03 5.46
C PRO A 47 -3.40 10.86 4.21
N PRO A 48 -4.35 11.71 3.74
CA PRO A 48 -4.08 12.65 2.65
C PRO A 48 -2.83 13.49 2.87
N GLY A 49 -2.03 13.66 1.82
CA GLY A 49 -0.79 14.44 1.87
C GLY A 49 0.41 13.70 2.43
N ALA A 50 0.30 12.43 2.79
CA ALA A 50 1.45 11.65 3.23
C ALA A 50 2.59 11.71 2.18
N ILE A 51 3.81 11.91 2.68
CA ILE A 51 5.02 11.80 1.87
C ILE A 51 5.38 10.31 1.71
N ASP A 52 6.42 10.00 0.94
CA ASP A 52 6.85 8.63 0.72
C ASP A 52 7.08 7.91 2.06
N GLU A 53 6.69 6.64 2.15
CA GLU A 53 6.63 5.90 3.42
C GLU A 53 7.92 5.98 4.23
N LYS A 54 9.09 5.86 3.59
CA LYS A 54 10.39 5.95 4.26
C LYS A 54 10.63 7.31 4.94
N ASP A 55 10.23 8.38 4.27
CA ASP A 55 10.40 9.74 4.78
C ASP A 55 9.27 10.11 5.75
N PHE A 56 8.06 9.58 5.52
CA PHE A 56 6.95 9.67 6.45
C PHE A 56 7.31 9.11 7.83
N LEU A 57 7.89 7.92 7.88
CA LEU A 57 8.29 7.28 9.13
C LEU A 57 9.40 8.05 9.89
N LYS A 58 10.26 8.78 9.16
CA LYS A 58 11.28 9.65 9.77
C LYS A 58 10.70 10.95 10.29
N ALA A 59 9.76 11.55 9.55
CA ALA A 59 9.18 12.85 9.87
C ALA A 59 8.06 12.76 10.92
N CYS A 60 7.29 11.67 10.93
CA CYS A 60 6.15 11.51 11.82
C CYS A 60 6.58 11.39 13.28
N THR A 61 6.22 12.40 14.09
CA THR A 61 6.47 12.41 15.54
C THR A 61 5.47 11.60 16.36
N LYS A 62 4.49 10.98 15.71
CA LYS A 62 3.46 10.13 16.35
C LYS A 62 2.61 10.90 17.39
N CYS A 63 2.41 12.20 17.18
CA CYS A 63 1.68 13.09 18.12
C CYS A 63 0.18 12.79 18.20
N GLY A 64 -0.42 12.17 17.17
CA GLY A 64 -1.83 11.81 17.12
C GLY A 64 -2.78 12.96 16.77
N GLU A 65 -2.30 14.19 16.53
CA GLU A 65 -3.16 15.34 16.23
C GLU A 65 -4.02 15.12 14.97
N CYS A 66 -3.46 14.50 13.91
CA CYS A 66 -4.20 14.16 12.71
C CYS A 66 -5.34 13.19 12.97
N VAL A 67 -5.19 12.29 13.94
CA VAL A 67 -6.23 11.34 14.37
C VAL A 67 -7.33 12.06 15.14
N GLN A 68 -6.96 12.89 16.11
CA GLN A 68 -7.92 13.61 16.96
C GLN A 68 -8.76 14.64 16.20
N ILE A 69 -8.17 15.28 15.18
CA ILE A 69 -8.87 16.31 14.41
C ILE A 69 -9.79 15.74 13.34
N CYS A 70 -9.68 14.44 13.00
CA CYS A 70 -10.48 13.81 11.96
C CYS A 70 -11.96 13.80 12.35
N PRO A 71 -12.86 14.48 11.62
CA PRO A 71 -14.27 14.58 12.01
C PRO A 71 -15.05 13.28 11.79
N TYR A 72 -14.44 12.29 11.14
CA TYR A 72 -15.06 11.01 10.78
C TYR A 72 -14.45 9.82 11.53
N ASP A 73 -13.53 10.04 12.43
CA ASP A 73 -12.80 8.99 13.15
C ASP A 73 -12.14 7.94 12.22
N THR A 74 -11.80 8.38 10.99
CA THR A 74 -11.20 7.50 9.98
C THR A 74 -9.80 7.06 10.36
N LEU A 75 -9.02 7.99 10.95
CA LEU A 75 -7.61 7.73 11.25
C LEU A 75 -7.47 7.04 12.61
N LYS A 76 -6.57 6.08 12.66
CA LYS A 76 -6.18 5.36 13.89
C LYS A 76 -4.68 5.47 14.08
N LEU A 77 -4.23 5.46 15.33
CA LEU A 77 -2.82 5.23 15.65
C LEU A 77 -2.57 3.72 15.72
N ALA A 78 -1.56 3.26 15.00
CA ALA A 78 -1.19 1.86 15.00
C ALA A 78 -0.80 1.37 16.39
N SER A 79 -1.36 0.26 16.80
CA SER A 79 -1.03 -0.50 18.00
C SER A 79 0.02 -1.59 17.69
N ILE A 80 0.37 -2.39 18.69
CA ILE A 80 1.32 -3.50 18.49
C ILE A 80 0.74 -4.65 17.65
N ASP A 81 -0.59 -4.75 17.61
CA ASP A 81 -1.31 -5.80 16.89
C ASP A 81 -1.63 -5.40 15.44
N ASP A 82 -1.40 -4.14 15.08
CA ASP A 82 -1.65 -3.62 13.75
C ASP A 82 -0.44 -3.86 12.83
N GLU A 83 -0.71 -3.97 11.54
CA GLU A 83 0.34 -4.14 10.52
C GLU A 83 1.23 -2.90 10.35
N ALA A 84 0.74 -1.72 10.77
CA ALA A 84 1.46 -0.46 10.71
C ALA A 84 2.48 -0.29 11.82
N LEU A 85 3.54 0.51 11.57
CA LEU A 85 4.50 0.85 12.63
C LEU A 85 3.80 1.54 13.79
N MET A 86 3.96 0.99 14.99
CA MET A 86 3.31 1.44 16.22
C MET A 86 3.37 2.95 16.41
N GLY A 87 2.22 3.56 16.69
CA GLY A 87 2.03 4.98 16.92
C GLY A 87 1.92 5.83 15.65
N THR A 88 2.04 5.25 14.45
CA THR A 88 1.84 5.99 13.21
C THR A 88 0.38 6.01 12.79
N PRO A 89 -0.12 7.12 12.19
CA PRO A 89 -1.50 7.20 11.73
C PRO A 89 -1.70 6.39 10.45
N TYR A 90 -2.80 5.66 10.41
CA TYR A 90 -3.26 4.89 9.25
C TYR A 90 -4.78 4.83 9.22
N PHE A 91 -5.36 4.32 8.15
CA PHE A 91 -6.78 4.00 8.09
C PHE A 91 -7.03 2.68 7.36
N ASN A 92 -8.14 2.04 7.73
CA ASN A 92 -8.64 0.85 7.08
C ASN A 92 -9.87 1.22 6.23
N ALA A 93 -9.71 1.15 4.90
CA ALA A 93 -10.73 1.55 3.95
C ALA A 93 -12.04 0.76 4.11
N ARG A 94 -11.95 -0.52 4.47
CA ARG A 94 -13.14 -1.37 4.68
C ARG A 94 -13.92 -1.00 5.93
N GLU A 95 -13.25 -0.57 7.00
CA GLU A 95 -13.90 -0.19 8.25
C GLU A 95 -14.45 1.24 8.19
N ILE A 96 -13.56 2.22 8.04
CA ILE A 96 -13.92 3.64 7.96
C ILE A 96 -13.05 4.30 6.88
N PRO A 97 -13.59 4.53 5.68
CA PRO A 97 -12.88 5.15 4.57
C PRO A 97 -12.60 6.63 4.81
N CYS A 98 -11.71 7.22 4.03
CA CYS A 98 -11.53 8.66 4.03
C CYS A 98 -12.70 9.35 3.30
N TYR A 99 -13.43 10.20 4.03
CA TYR A 99 -14.60 10.92 3.47
C TYR A 99 -14.24 12.17 2.67
N MET A 100 -12.96 12.37 2.36
CA MET A 100 -12.51 13.41 1.44
C MET A 100 -12.96 14.83 1.86
N CYS A 101 -12.75 15.21 3.13
CA CYS A 101 -13.13 16.52 3.63
C CYS A 101 -12.40 17.65 2.89
N PRO A 102 -13.10 18.73 2.49
CA PRO A 102 -12.51 19.82 1.69
C PRO A 102 -11.35 20.54 2.38
N ASP A 103 -11.42 20.68 3.70
CA ASP A 103 -10.42 21.41 4.50
C ASP A 103 -9.17 20.58 4.80
N ILE A 104 -9.18 19.29 4.50
CA ILE A 104 -8.09 18.31 4.72
C ILE A 104 -7.39 18.55 6.07
N VAL A 105 -8.20 18.65 7.13
CA VAL A 105 -7.76 19.05 8.48
C VAL A 105 -6.59 18.22 9.02
N CYS A 106 -6.49 16.95 8.67
CA CYS A 106 -5.40 16.09 9.08
C CYS A 106 -4.02 16.53 8.55
N ALA A 107 -3.97 17.06 7.31
CA ALA A 107 -2.73 17.57 6.73
C ALA A 107 -2.41 18.99 7.25
N THR A 108 -3.44 19.82 7.51
CA THR A 108 -3.24 21.20 7.99
C THR A 108 -2.62 21.26 9.38
N VAL A 109 -2.92 20.31 10.27
CA VAL A 109 -2.38 20.26 11.64
C VAL A 109 -1.02 19.58 11.76
N CYS A 110 -0.52 18.99 10.69
CA CYS A 110 0.73 18.23 10.74
C CYS A 110 1.95 19.15 10.82
N ALA A 111 2.39 19.51 12.02
CA ALA A 111 3.53 20.38 12.25
C ALA A 111 4.85 19.82 11.68
N PRO A 112 5.18 18.51 11.82
CA PRO A 112 6.40 17.94 11.26
C PRO A 112 6.37 17.74 9.75
N LYS A 113 5.24 18.06 9.07
CA LYS A 113 5.03 17.92 7.61
C LYS A 113 5.20 16.49 7.09
N ALA A 114 4.99 15.49 7.92
CA ALA A 114 4.85 14.11 7.47
C ALA A 114 3.63 13.96 6.53
N LEU A 115 2.60 14.81 6.74
CA LEU A 115 1.52 15.07 5.82
C LEU A 115 1.81 16.43 5.17
N ASP A 116 2.22 16.42 3.93
CA ASP A 116 2.61 17.63 3.19
C ASP A 116 1.38 18.26 2.50
N ILE A 117 0.92 19.36 3.07
CA ILE A 117 -0.23 20.10 2.54
C ILE A 117 0.06 20.74 1.17
N THR A 118 1.34 20.98 0.85
CA THR A 118 1.70 21.62 -0.43
C THR A 118 1.34 20.78 -1.63
N LYS A 119 1.35 19.45 -1.48
CA LYS A 119 0.91 18.50 -2.50
C LYS A 119 -0.60 18.59 -2.80
N LEU A 120 -1.36 19.23 -1.94
CA LEU A 120 -2.82 19.30 -1.98
C LEU A 120 -3.36 20.67 -2.42
N TYR A 121 -2.50 21.64 -2.72
CA TYR A 121 -2.94 22.94 -3.25
C TYR A 121 -3.46 22.81 -4.69
N LYS A 122 -4.54 23.53 -4.99
CA LYS A 122 -5.20 23.52 -6.29
C LYS A 122 -4.28 24.01 -7.40
N ASN A 123 -3.60 25.13 -7.18
CA ASN A 123 -2.62 25.70 -8.11
C ASN A 123 -1.33 26.00 -7.35
N THR A 124 -0.23 25.43 -7.82
CA THR A 124 1.09 25.63 -7.21
C THR A 124 1.76 26.94 -7.69
N GLU A 125 1.30 27.48 -8.82
CA GLU A 125 1.94 28.63 -9.49
C GLU A 125 1.27 29.99 -9.17
N GLU A 126 0.03 29.99 -8.73
CA GLU A 126 -0.67 31.18 -8.26
C GLU A 126 -0.76 31.11 -6.74
N ASN A 127 -0.60 32.23 -6.03
CA ASN A 127 -0.75 32.35 -4.57
C ASN A 127 -2.14 31.89 -4.04
N ASP A 128 -2.80 30.97 -4.73
CA ASP A 128 -4.05 30.35 -4.36
C ASP A 128 -3.78 29.15 -3.42
N LEU A 129 -3.85 29.41 -2.14
CA LEU A 129 -3.73 28.40 -1.08
C LEU A 129 -5.00 27.55 -0.94
N SER A 130 -5.89 27.54 -1.93
CA SER A 130 -7.07 26.66 -1.89
C SER A 130 -6.66 25.20 -2.00
N LEU A 131 -7.25 24.37 -1.14
CA LEU A 131 -6.98 22.92 -1.10
C LEU A 131 -7.88 22.19 -2.10
N ASP A 132 -7.33 21.16 -2.70
CA ASP A 132 -8.06 20.20 -3.54
C ASP A 132 -7.83 18.78 -3.03
N VAL A 133 -8.81 18.26 -2.33
CA VAL A 133 -8.77 16.90 -1.80
C VAL A 133 -8.63 15.83 -2.89
N ASN A 134 -9.03 16.14 -4.13
CA ASN A 134 -8.90 15.21 -5.27
C ASN A 134 -7.43 14.99 -5.70
N LYS A 135 -6.53 15.85 -5.26
CA LYS A 135 -5.09 15.66 -5.46
C LYS A 135 -4.48 14.65 -4.47
N SER A 136 -5.25 14.23 -3.48
CA SER A 136 -4.80 13.16 -2.56
C SER A 136 -4.49 11.89 -3.32
N LYS A 137 -3.35 11.29 -3.03
CA LYS A 137 -2.88 10.05 -3.66
C LYS A 137 -2.54 9.03 -2.58
N MET A 138 -3.54 8.71 -1.74
CA MET A 138 -3.39 7.79 -0.60
C MET A 138 -3.21 6.33 -1.04
N GLY A 139 -3.77 5.97 -2.20
CA GLY A 139 -3.71 4.63 -2.76
C GLY A 139 -4.40 4.56 -4.12
N VAL A 140 -4.57 3.35 -4.62
CA VAL A 140 -5.34 3.04 -5.84
C VAL A 140 -6.26 1.85 -5.56
N ALA A 141 -7.52 1.96 -5.98
CA ALA A 141 -8.46 0.85 -5.91
C ALA A 141 -8.17 -0.17 -7.01
N ILE A 142 -8.10 -1.44 -6.63
CA ILE A 142 -7.92 -2.57 -7.54
C ILE A 142 -9.14 -3.47 -7.43
N ILE A 143 -9.62 -3.99 -8.56
CA ILE A 143 -10.77 -4.87 -8.62
C ILE A 143 -10.29 -6.30 -8.82
N ASP A 144 -10.68 -7.17 -7.91
CA ASP A 144 -10.58 -8.61 -8.07
C ASP A 144 -11.74 -9.08 -8.96
N GLN A 145 -11.41 -9.36 -10.21
CA GLN A 145 -12.38 -9.74 -11.23
C GLN A 145 -13.03 -11.10 -10.94
N GLU A 146 -12.31 -11.99 -10.25
CA GLU A 146 -12.81 -13.33 -9.93
C GLU A 146 -13.92 -13.29 -8.88
N ASN A 147 -13.86 -12.34 -7.95
CA ASN A 147 -14.84 -12.19 -6.86
C ASN A 147 -15.84 -11.06 -7.07
N CYS A 148 -15.72 -10.28 -8.15
CA CYS A 148 -16.60 -9.16 -8.43
C CYS A 148 -17.88 -9.61 -9.12
N LEU A 149 -19.05 -9.31 -8.52
CA LEU A 149 -20.36 -9.68 -9.07
C LEU A 149 -20.62 -9.13 -10.46
N ALA A 150 -20.10 -7.93 -10.76
CA ALA A 150 -20.26 -7.31 -12.08
C ALA A 150 -19.58 -8.13 -13.19
N PHE A 151 -18.41 -8.71 -12.89
CA PHE A 151 -17.70 -9.59 -13.83
C PHE A 151 -18.37 -10.97 -13.96
N TRP A 152 -19.19 -11.38 -13.00
CA TRP A 152 -20.04 -12.57 -13.13
C TRP A 152 -21.32 -12.33 -13.94
N GLY A 153 -21.57 -11.09 -14.37
CA GLY A 153 -22.77 -10.71 -15.11
C GLY A 153 -23.97 -10.40 -14.22
N ILE A 154 -23.75 -10.23 -12.93
CA ILE A 154 -24.74 -9.73 -11.98
C ILE A 154 -24.62 -8.20 -11.96
N GLN A 155 -25.73 -7.50 -12.21
CA GLN A 155 -25.71 -6.04 -12.20
C GLN A 155 -25.35 -5.51 -10.81
N CYS A 156 -24.18 -4.89 -10.71
CA CYS A 156 -23.67 -4.29 -9.48
C CYS A 156 -22.85 -3.04 -9.82
N ASP A 157 -23.24 -1.90 -9.25
CA ASP A 157 -22.60 -0.60 -9.45
C ASP A 157 -22.29 0.12 -8.12
N ALA A 158 -22.25 -0.62 -7.00
CA ALA A 158 -22.10 -0.06 -5.66
C ALA A 158 -20.80 0.75 -5.51
N CYS A 159 -19.66 0.23 -5.99
CA CYS A 159 -18.38 0.92 -5.94
C CYS A 159 -18.35 2.18 -6.82
N TYR A 160 -19.00 2.13 -7.99
CA TYR A 160 -19.13 3.28 -8.88
C TYR A 160 -19.92 4.42 -8.22
N ARG A 161 -21.09 4.10 -7.64
CA ARG A 161 -21.95 5.09 -6.97
C ARG A 161 -21.33 5.68 -5.70
N ALA A 162 -20.49 4.92 -5.03
CA ALA A 162 -19.80 5.40 -3.83
C ALA A 162 -18.63 6.32 -4.13
N CYS A 163 -18.14 6.34 -5.36
CA CYS A 163 -16.97 7.13 -5.74
C CYS A 163 -17.31 8.63 -5.84
N PRO A 164 -16.61 9.53 -5.12
CA PRO A 164 -16.83 10.96 -5.26
C PRO A 164 -16.40 11.50 -6.62
N LEU A 165 -15.59 10.74 -7.37
CA LEU A 165 -15.09 11.07 -8.70
C LEU A 165 -15.65 10.09 -9.74
N MET A 166 -16.98 9.87 -9.73
CA MET A 166 -17.67 9.09 -10.75
C MET A 166 -17.30 9.57 -12.15
N ASP A 167 -17.25 8.65 -13.11
CA ASP A 167 -16.90 8.88 -14.51
C ASP A 167 -15.47 9.41 -14.76
N LYS A 168 -14.69 9.64 -13.68
CA LYS A 168 -13.28 10.01 -13.77
C LYS A 168 -12.39 8.92 -13.15
N ALA A 169 -12.51 8.70 -11.85
CA ALA A 169 -11.68 7.72 -11.14
C ALA A 169 -12.22 6.30 -11.24
N ILE A 170 -13.53 6.15 -11.44
CA ILE A 170 -14.19 4.88 -11.70
C ILE A 170 -15.30 5.10 -12.74
N TYR A 171 -15.35 4.25 -13.74
CA TYR A 171 -16.38 4.27 -14.78
C TYR A 171 -16.88 2.86 -15.06
N LEU A 172 -18.02 2.75 -15.75
CA LEU A 172 -18.62 1.47 -16.10
C LEU A 172 -18.39 1.18 -17.59
N GLU A 173 -17.68 0.10 -17.88
CA GLU A 173 -17.50 -0.39 -19.23
C GLU A 173 -18.63 -1.34 -19.61
N TYR A 174 -19.21 -1.11 -20.77
CA TYR A 174 -20.27 -1.96 -21.33
C TYR A 174 -19.66 -3.06 -22.18
N GLU A 175 -19.88 -4.29 -21.77
CA GLU A 175 -19.51 -5.45 -22.57
C GLU A 175 -20.74 -6.31 -22.88
N LYS A 176 -20.91 -6.65 -24.14
CA LYS A 176 -22.01 -7.50 -24.58
C LYS A 176 -21.75 -8.93 -24.16
N ASN A 177 -22.76 -9.57 -23.56
CA ASN A 177 -22.65 -10.99 -23.26
C ASN A 177 -22.73 -11.82 -24.55
N GLU A 178 -21.60 -12.37 -24.99
CA GLU A 178 -21.47 -13.13 -26.23
C GLU A 178 -22.35 -14.38 -26.23
N ARG A 179 -22.54 -15.03 -25.06
CA ARG A 179 -23.32 -16.26 -24.95
C ARG A 179 -24.85 -16.05 -25.12
N THR A 180 -25.37 -14.98 -24.57
CA THR A 180 -26.82 -14.72 -24.55
C THR A 180 -27.27 -13.66 -25.56
N GLY A 181 -26.36 -12.76 -25.90
CA GLY A 181 -26.60 -11.60 -26.78
C GLY A 181 -27.56 -10.56 -26.19
N LYS A 182 -28.16 -10.81 -25.01
CA LYS A 182 -29.24 -10.03 -24.43
C LYS A 182 -28.90 -9.19 -23.22
N HIS A 183 -27.85 -9.53 -22.51
CA HIS A 183 -27.43 -8.82 -21.29
C HIS A 183 -26.05 -8.22 -21.49
N ALA A 184 -25.89 -6.96 -21.10
CA ALA A 184 -24.60 -6.31 -21.04
C ALA A 184 -23.99 -6.50 -19.65
N PHE A 185 -22.70 -6.77 -19.61
CA PHE A 185 -21.92 -6.63 -18.40
C PHE A 185 -21.63 -5.15 -18.17
N LEU A 186 -21.79 -4.70 -16.96
CA LEU A 186 -21.41 -3.36 -16.50
C LEU A 186 -20.18 -3.52 -15.61
N LYS A 187 -19.01 -3.57 -16.24
CA LYS A 187 -17.76 -3.81 -15.53
C LYS A 187 -17.22 -2.50 -14.98
N PRO A 188 -17.04 -2.35 -13.66
CA PRO A 188 -16.37 -1.19 -13.11
C PRO A 188 -14.88 -1.23 -13.47
N ILE A 189 -14.37 -0.11 -13.96
CA ILE A 189 -12.96 0.09 -14.29
C ILE A 189 -12.45 1.27 -13.47
N VAL A 190 -11.28 1.13 -12.90
CA VAL A 190 -10.62 2.18 -12.10
C VAL A 190 -9.51 2.82 -12.91
N ASP A 191 -9.56 4.15 -12.99
CA ASP A 191 -8.46 4.95 -13.52
C ASP A 191 -7.53 5.37 -12.37
N SER A 192 -6.31 4.86 -12.40
CA SER A 192 -5.30 5.09 -11.38
C SER A 192 -4.85 6.56 -11.30
N ASP A 193 -4.97 7.32 -12.39
CA ASP A 193 -4.52 8.70 -12.44
C ASP A 193 -5.47 9.63 -11.69
N PHE A 194 -6.75 9.30 -11.70
CA PHE A 194 -7.78 10.07 -10.98
C PHE A 194 -8.12 9.47 -9.62
N CYS A 195 -7.83 8.19 -9.38
CA CYS A 195 -8.11 7.55 -8.11
C CYS A 195 -7.30 8.19 -6.97
N THR A 196 -8.01 8.56 -5.90
CA THR A 196 -7.43 9.17 -4.70
C THR A 196 -7.07 8.14 -3.62
N GLY A 197 -7.61 6.92 -3.72
CA GLY A 197 -7.42 5.89 -2.72
C GLY A 197 -8.22 6.11 -1.43
N CYS A 198 -9.34 6.84 -1.49
CA CYS A 198 -10.14 7.18 -0.31
C CYS A 198 -10.84 5.97 0.36
N GLY A 199 -11.05 4.88 -0.39
CA GLY A 199 -11.63 3.64 0.14
C GLY A 199 -13.16 3.59 0.19
N LEU A 200 -13.87 4.63 -0.25
CA LEU A 200 -15.34 4.63 -0.25
C LEU A 200 -15.93 3.49 -1.11
N CYS A 201 -15.28 3.17 -2.22
CA CYS A 201 -15.68 2.05 -3.09
C CYS A 201 -15.48 0.69 -2.41
N GLU A 202 -14.40 0.50 -1.66
CA GLU A 202 -14.14 -0.72 -0.88
C GLU A 202 -15.17 -0.88 0.24
N ARG A 203 -15.47 0.18 0.97
CA ARG A 203 -16.51 0.19 2.01
C ARG A 203 -17.88 -0.15 1.46
N ALA A 204 -18.21 0.35 0.27
CA ALA A 204 -19.51 0.14 -0.37
C ALA A 204 -19.65 -1.23 -1.03
N CYS A 205 -18.57 -1.99 -1.19
CA CYS A 205 -18.64 -3.31 -1.82
C CYS A 205 -19.57 -4.24 -1.04
N VAL A 206 -20.49 -4.86 -1.79
CA VAL A 206 -21.58 -5.69 -1.21
C VAL A 206 -21.14 -7.10 -0.85
N THR A 207 -19.97 -7.53 -1.36
CA THR A 207 -19.41 -8.85 -1.04
C THR A 207 -18.85 -8.86 0.38
N LYS A 208 -18.87 -10.03 1.03
CA LYS A 208 -18.35 -10.19 2.40
C LYS A 208 -16.89 -9.76 2.46
N ASP A 209 -16.08 -10.35 1.59
CA ASP A 209 -14.71 -9.93 1.34
C ASP A 209 -14.76 -8.99 0.14
N ALA A 210 -14.29 -7.76 0.28
CA ALA A 210 -14.46 -6.76 -0.75
C ALA A 210 -13.74 -7.19 -2.04
N ALA A 211 -14.47 -7.22 -3.15
CA ALA A 211 -13.91 -7.49 -4.47
C ALA A 211 -13.23 -6.25 -5.09
N ILE A 212 -13.32 -5.10 -4.44
CA ILE A 212 -12.54 -3.91 -4.76
C ILE A 212 -11.81 -3.48 -3.49
N ILE A 213 -10.50 -3.45 -3.54
CA ILE A 213 -9.61 -3.15 -2.41
C ILE A 213 -8.71 -1.97 -2.77
N VAL A 214 -8.40 -1.15 -1.78
CA VAL A 214 -7.47 -0.03 -1.95
C VAL A 214 -6.11 -0.43 -1.44
N LEU A 215 -5.13 -0.35 -2.32
CA LEU A 215 -3.73 -0.61 -1.99
C LEU A 215 -2.91 0.68 -2.05
N PRO A 216 -1.81 0.78 -1.29
CA PRO A 216 -0.84 1.84 -1.45
C PRO A 216 -0.43 1.98 -2.91
N ARG A 217 -0.24 3.23 -3.38
CA ARG A 217 -0.04 3.50 -4.80
C ARG A 217 1.16 2.77 -5.41
N GLU A 218 2.26 2.68 -4.67
CA GLU A 218 3.46 2.00 -5.10
C GLU A 218 3.24 0.51 -5.37
N ILE A 219 2.40 -0.13 -4.54
CA ILE A 219 2.07 -1.56 -4.69
C ILE A 219 1.08 -1.75 -5.83
N ALA A 220 0.03 -0.92 -5.87
CA ALA A 220 -1.04 -1.02 -6.85
C ALA A 220 -0.54 -0.83 -8.30
N LEU A 221 0.41 0.08 -8.51
CA LEU A 221 0.99 0.38 -9.82
C LEU A 221 2.22 -0.47 -10.14
N GLY A 222 2.69 -1.26 -9.18
CA GLY A 222 3.95 -1.97 -9.23
C GLY A 222 5.11 -1.03 -8.91
N ALA A 223 5.88 -1.35 -7.88
CA ALA A 223 7.17 -0.70 -7.65
C ALA A 223 8.11 -1.09 -8.78
N VAL A 224 8.33 -0.17 -9.69
CA VAL A 224 9.33 -0.35 -10.74
C VAL A 224 10.68 -0.10 -10.07
N GLY A 225 11.55 -1.11 -10.02
CA GLY A 225 12.90 -0.94 -9.48
C GLY A 225 13.67 0.14 -10.24
N ASP A 226 14.66 0.76 -9.59
CA ASP A 226 15.48 1.86 -10.15
C ASP A 226 16.15 1.52 -11.50
N HIS A 227 16.17 0.24 -11.87
CA HIS A 227 16.74 -0.27 -13.12
C HIS A 227 15.71 -0.51 -14.22
N TYR A 228 14.41 -0.34 -13.94
CA TYR A 228 13.39 -0.53 -14.97
C TYR A 228 13.21 0.77 -15.76
N ILE A 229 13.35 0.67 -17.07
CA ILE A 229 13.19 1.79 -18.01
C ILE A 229 11.94 1.53 -18.84
N LYS A 230 10.96 2.43 -18.75
CA LYS A 230 9.76 2.39 -19.59
C LYS A 230 10.11 2.98 -20.94
N GLY A 231 10.35 2.16 -21.94
CA GLY A 231 10.80 2.60 -23.28
C GLY A 231 9.84 3.51 -24.04
N TRP A 232 8.65 3.81 -23.50
CA TRP A 232 7.64 4.72 -24.06
C TRP A 232 7.48 6.02 -23.26
N ASP A 233 8.22 6.19 -22.15
CA ASP A 233 8.18 7.38 -21.31
C ASP A 233 9.32 8.32 -21.72
N LYS A 234 8.98 9.58 -22.02
CA LYS A 234 9.97 10.58 -22.46
C LYS A 234 11.03 10.89 -21.40
N GLU A 235 10.67 10.75 -20.12
CA GLU A 235 11.62 10.96 -19.03
C GLU A 235 12.66 9.83 -18.97
N ASP A 236 12.28 8.62 -19.38
CA ASP A 236 13.16 7.46 -19.42
C ASP A 236 14.02 7.40 -20.70
N GLU A 237 13.68 8.16 -21.75
CA GLU A 237 14.50 8.26 -22.96
C GLU A 237 15.94 8.75 -22.65
N SER A 238 16.06 9.76 -21.79
CA SER A 238 17.37 10.26 -21.35
C SER A 238 18.16 9.24 -20.52
N ARG A 239 17.47 8.34 -19.84
CA ARG A 239 18.09 7.25 -19.07
C ARG A 239 18.58 6.13 -19.99
N LEU A 240 17.87 5.88 -21.10
CA LEU A 240 18.30 4.93 -22.15
C LEU A 240 19.56 5.39 -22.87
N GLU A 241 19.69 6.69 -23.18
CA GLU A 241 20.89 7.23 -23.82
C GLU A 241 22.14 7.11 -22.93
N ASN A 242 21.96 7.12 -21.62
CA ASN A 242 23.04 7.00 -20.64
C ASN A 242 23.26 5.55 -20.15
N ALA A 243 22.42 4.60 -20.54
CA ALA A 243 22.57 3.20 -20.19
C ALA A 243 23.62 2.53 -21.09
N HIS A 244 24.86 2.47 -20.61
CA HIS A 244 25.87 1.60 -21.22
C HIS A 244 25.50 0.14 -20.92
N ALA A 245 24.77 -0.49 -21.83
CA ALA A 245 24.55 -1.92 -21.80
C ALA A 245 25.87 -2.64 -22.09
N GLU A 246 26.53 -3.13 -21.08
CA GLU A 246 27.56 -4.17 -21.23
C GLU A 246 26.84 -5.44 -21.68
N ILE A 247 26.75 -5.62 -22.98
CA ILE A 247 26.33 -6.89 -23.57
C ILE A 247 27.46 -7.87 -23.32
N THR A 248 27.34 -8.67 -22.28
CA THR A 248 28.17 -9.86 -22.11
C THR A 248 27.86 -10.78 -23.28
N LYS A 249 28.72 -10.79 -24.29
CA LYS A 249 28.68 -11.78 -25.35
C LYS A 249 28.98 -13.13 -24.73
N THR A 250 27.95 -13.87 -24.42
CA THR A 250 28.06 -15.31 -24.16
C THR A 250 28.41 -15.93 -25.49
N GLU A 251 29.66 -16.31 -25.66
CA GLU A 251 30.11 -17.12 -26.81
C GLU A 251 29.37 -18.45 -26.77
N ILE A 252 28.40 -18.59 -27.65
CA ILE A 252 27.81 -19.88 -27.96
C ILE A 252 28.89 -20.63 -28.72
N SER A 253 29.64 -21.48 -28.04
CA SER A 253 30.54 -22.45 -28.69
C SER A 253 29.69 -23.36 -29.58
N LYS A 254 29.88 -23.21 -30.85
CA LYS A 254 29.43 -24.17 -31.84
C LYS A 254 30.27 -25.44 -31.64
N GLU A 255 29.70 -26.45 -31.04
CA GLU A 255 30.17 -27.81 -31.24
C GLU A 255 29.39 -28.42 -32.40
N THR A 256 30.17 -28.74 -33.42
CA THR A 256 29.82 -29.59 -34.56
C THR A 256 29.56 -31.02 -34.13
#